data_c9b38d0ea5bc8070df00d52d47eb0739
#
_entry.id   c9b38d0ea5bc8070df00d52d47eb0739
#
_cell.length_a   1.000
_cell.length_b   1.000
_cell.length_c   1.000
_cell.angle_alpha   90.00
_cell.angle_beta   90.00
_cell.angle_gamma   90.00
#
_symmetry.space_group_name_H-M   'P 1'
#
loop_
_entity.id
_entity.type
_entity.pdbx_description
1 polymer ?
#
loop_
_entity_poly.entity_id
_entity_poly.type
_entity_poly.pdbx_seq_one_letter_code
_entity_poly.pdbx_strand_id
1 'polypeptide(L)'
;MRRDSHFLKSLHYLCSLQNARIHRKIGRGRLSGQGFVAVPLRLSKRWQAACLFGRRKFFIPFASIMNEYSKEISVVVPLFNEAESLPELLAWIKRVMEAHQFTYEVIFVDDGSTDGSWSLIEQFAADDHVHGIKFRRNYGKSPALFCGFRQAVGRVVITMDADLQDSPDEIPELYRMITEDGYDLVSGYKQKRYDPLSKTLPTKLFNATARKVSGIHNLHDFNCGLKAYRLEVVKSIEVYGEMHRYIPYLAKNAGFGRIGEKVVHHQARKFGKTKFGGLNRFVNGYLDLVSLWFLNSFGLKPMHVFGFLGSVMFFLGFIAVVIVGATKLFHLWNGVPAPLVTQSPYFYIALTTMILGTQLFVAGFLGELISRNSERRNEYHIEKEI
;
A
#
# COMPACT_ATOMS: atom_id res chain seq x y z
N MET A 1 -32.52 -22.23 10.91
CA MET A 1 -33.52 -21.22 10.55
C MET A 1 -33.67 -20.06 11.56
N ARG A 2 -32.66 -19.72 12.40
CA ARG A 2 -32.70 -18.59 13.36
C ARG A 2 -31.62 -17.54 13.19
N ARG A 3 -30.76 -17.64 12.16
CA ARG A 3 -29.67 -16.66 11.88
C ARG A 3 -30.05 -15.55 10.89
N ASP A 4 -31.16 -15.70 10.16
CA ASP A 4 -31.50 -14.74 9.08
C ASP A 4 -32.31 -13.54 9.56
N SER A 5 -32.94 -13.61 10.75
CA SER A 5 -33.79 -12.52 11.24
C SER A 5 -33.00 -11.30 11.78
N HIS A 6 -31.80 -11.51 12.29
CA HIS A 6 -30.94 -10.40 12.77
C HIS A 6 -30.28 -9.64 11.62
N PHE A 7 -29.94 -10.34 10.56
CA PHE A 7 -29.36 -9.75 9.34
C PHE A 7 -30.35 -8.84 8.62
N LEU A 8 -31.59 -9.29 8.46
CA LEU A 8 -32.67 -8.50 7.84
C LEU A 8 -33.05 -7.25 8.66
N LYS A 9 -33.02 -7.33 9.98
CA LYS A 9 -33.24 -6.16 10.86
C LYS A 9 -32.13 -5.13 10.76
N SER A 10 -30.87 -5.55 10.67
CA SER A 10 -29.73 -4.64 10.47
C SER A 10 -29.78 -3.95 9.09
N LEU A 11 -30.25 -4.66 8.06
CA LEU A 11 -30.43 -4.10 6.73
C LEU A 11 -31.54 -3.04 6.70
N HIS A 12 -32.65 -3.29 7.39
CA HIS A 12 -33.76 -2.34 7.48
C HIS A 12 -33.38 -1.07 8.24
N TYR A 13 -32.53 -1.21 9.27
CA TYR A 13 -31.99 -0.07 10.03
C TYR A 13 -31.02 0.77 9.19
N LEU A 14 -30.15 0.16 8.39
CA LEU A 14 -29.23 0.87 7.49
C LEU A 14 -29.98 1.58 6.35
N CYS A 15 -31.00 0.97 5.78
CA CYS A 15 -31.86 1.62 4.78
C CYS A 15 -32.64 2.81 5.37
N SER A 16 -33.10 2.73 6.61
CA SER A 16 -33.83 3.82 7.27
C SER A 16 -32.93 5.01 7.60
N LEU A 17 -31.67 4.77 7.99
CA LEU A 17 -30.68 5.83 8.24
C LEU A 17 -30.26 6.55 6.95
N GLN A 18 -30.16 5.82 5.83
CA GLN A 18 -29.81 6.39 4.54
C GLN A 18 -30.95 7.24 3.96
N ASN A 19 -32.20 6.80 4.10
CA ASN A 19 -33.39 7.59 3.75
C ASN A 19 -33.51 8.85 4.62
N ALA A 20 -33.21 8.80 5.90
CA ALA A 20 -33.23 9.97 6.78
C ALA A 20 -32.16 11.01 6.42
N ARG A 21 -30.99 10.58 5.88
CA ARG A 21 -29.97 11.50 5.35
C ARG A 21 -30.38 12.15 4.04
N ILE A 22 -31.08 11.43 3.16
CA ILE A 22 -31.59 11.95 1.89
C ILE A 22 -32.70 12.98 2.14
N HIS A 23 -33.63 12.72 3.06
CA HIS A 23 -34.68 13.65 3.42
C HIS A 23 -34.18 14.95 4.06
N ARG A 24 -33.07 14.94 4.83
CA ARG A 24 -32.45 16.16 5.38
C ARG A 24 -31.75 17.03 4.32
N LYS A 25 -31.30 16.46 3.22
CA LYS A 25 -30.68 17.22 2.11
C LYS A 25 -31.72 17.84 1.15
N ILE A 26 -32.90 17.20 1.03
CA ILE A 26 -33.98 17.65 0.12
C ILE A 26 -34.83 18.76 0.75
N GLY A 27 -34.88 18.88 2.08
CA GLY A 27 -35.75 19.83 2.79
C GLY A 27 -35.33 21.31 2.74
N ARG A 28 -34.27 21.71 2.01
CA ARG A 28 -33.82 23.11 1.89
C ARG A 28 -33.72 23.68 0.47
N GLY A 29 -34.32 23.03 -0.52
CA GLY A 29 -34.35 23.54 -1.89
C GLY A 29 -35.76 23.46 -2.46
N ARG A 30 -36.44 24.62 -2.67
CA ARG A 30 -37.61 24.69 -3.55
C ARG A 30 -37.20 24.32 -4.97
N LEU A 31 -37.67 23.21 -5.49
CA LEU A 31 -37.55 22.84 -6.90
C LEU A 31 -38.91 22.79 -7.55
N SER A 32 -39.14 23.75 -8.44
CA SER A 32 -40.19 23.70 -9.45
C SER A 32 -39.74 22.78 -10.58
N GLY A 33 -40.58 21.81 -10.90
CA GLY A 33 -40.77 21.19 -12.23
C GLY A 33 -39.66 20.27 -12.74
N GLN A 34 -40.08 19.01 -12.89
CA GLN A 34 -39.59 18.00 -13.85
C GLN A 34 -38.17 17.40 -13.67
N GLY A 35 -38.11 16.10 -13.47
CA GLY A 35 -36.96 15.24 -13.71
C GLY A 35 -36.43 14.49 -12.47
N PHE A 36 -36.88 13.26 -12.30
CA PHE A 36 -36.23 12.32 -11.36
C PHE A 36 -34.80 11.99 -11.86
N VAL A 37 -33.78 12.46 -11.15
CA VAL A 37 -32.41 12.00 -11.34
C VAL A 37 -32.18 10.80 -10.42
N ALA A 38 -32.10 9.61 -11.00
CA ALA A 38 -31.71 8.40 -10.30
C ALA A 38 -30.20 8.43 -10.01
N VAL A 39 -29.80 8.44 -8.73
CA VAL A 39 -28.42 8.26 -8.31
C VAL A 39 -28.09 6.76 -8.34
N PRO A 40 -27.08 6.30 -9.10
CA PRO A 40 -26.75 4.87 -9.15
C PRO A 40 -26.10 4.39 -7.85
N LEU A 41 -26.72 3.45 -7.17
CA LEU A 41 -26.14 2.70 -6.04
C LEU A 41 -25.23 1.60 -6.59
N ARG A 42 -23.92 1.67 -6.29
CA ARG A 42 -22.97 0.57 -6.54
C ARG A 42 -23.29 -0.62 -5.64
N LEU A 43 -23.79 -1.68 -6.22
CA LEU A 43 -23.95 -3.00 -5.58
C LEU A 43 -22.94 -3.98 -6.20
N SER A 44 -22.15 -4.68 -5.37
CA SER A 44 -21.24 -5.73 -5.82
C SER A 44 -22.00 -6.88 -6.48
N LYS A 45 -21.34 -7.66 -7.37
CA LYS A 45 -21.96 -8.80 -8.12
C LYS A 45 -22.75 -9.78 -7.25
N ARG A 46 -22.50 -9.85 -5.97
CA ARG A 46 -23.21 -10.72 -5.01
C ARG A 46 -24.60 -10.17 -4.63
N TRP A 47 -24.87 -8.87 -4.83
CA TRP A 47 -26.11 -8.18 -4.51
C TRP A 47 -27.08 -8.11 -5.69
N GLN A 48 -26.60 -8.29 -6.92
CA GLN A 48 -27.46 -8.32 -8.12
C GLN A 48 -28.39 -9.54 -8.14
N ALA A 49 -28.01 -10.62 -7.45
CA ALA A 49 -28.85 -11.82 -7.34
C ALA A 49 -30.02 -11.69 -6.35
N ALA A 50 -29.95 -10.73 -5.41
CA ALA A 50 -30.97 -10.57 -4.36
C ALA A 50 -32.15 -9.66 -4.78
N CYS A 51 -32.05 -8.88 -5.84
CA CYS A 51 -33.10 -7.98 -6.33
C CYS A 51 -34.03 -8.60 -7.39
N LEU A 52 -33.94 -9.91 -7.67
CA LEU A 52 -34.69 -10.62 -8.70
C LEU A 52 -36.07 -11.13 -8.26
N PHE A 53 -36.59 -10.72 -7.11
CA PHE A 53 -37.93 -11.10 -6.63
C PHE A 53 -38.95 -9.95 -6.72
N GLY A 54 -39.10 -9.37 -7.90
CA GLY A 54 -40.19 -8.43 -8.19
C GLY A 54 -40.36 -8.27 -9.70
N ARG A 55 -41.48 -8.75 -10.21
CA ARG A 55 -41.87 -8.78 -11.64
C ARG A 55 -41.72 -7.43 -12.37
N ARG A 56 -40.51 -7.07 -12.78
CA ARG A 56 -40.17 -6.21 -13.94
C ARG A 56 -38.68 -6.36 -14.24
N LYS A 57 -38.40 -7.00 -15.38
CA LYS A 57 -37.02 -7.08 -15.94
C LYS A 57 -36.60 -5.67 -16.36
N PHE A 58 -35.79 -4.99 -15.54
CA PHE A 58 -35.02 -3.85 -16.02
C PHE A 58 -33.77 -4.42 -16.74
N PHE A 59 -33.84 -4.42 -18.05
CA PHE A 59 -32.71 -4.73 -18.91
C PHE A 59 -31.85 -3.45 -18.95
N ILE A 60 -30.75 -3.39 -18.16
CA ILE A 60 -29.76 -2.35 -18.33
C ILE A 60 -28.87 -2.81 -19.48
N PRO A 61 -28.82 -2.08 -20.61
CA PRO A 61 -27.97 -2.47 -21.73
C PRO A 61 -26.51 -2.54 -21.28
N PHE A 62 -25.78 -3.58 -21.69
CA PHE A 62 -24.36 -3.81 -21.39
C PHE A 62 -23.45 -2.63 -21.80
N ALA A 63 -23.90 -1.79 -22.73
CA ALA A 63 -23.23 -0.56 -23.16
C ALA A 63 -23.23 0.57 -22.11
N SER A 64 -24.11 0.55 -21.10
CA SER A 64 -24.14 1.59 -20.03
C SER A 64 -23.17 1.30 -18.90
N ILE A 65 -22.49 0.13 -18.90
CA ILE A 65 -21.46 -0.23 -17.90
C ILE A 65 -20.07 0.30 -18.30
N MET A 66 -19.91 0.78 -19.54
CA MET A 66 -18.62 1.23 -20.07
C MET A 66 -18.19 2.65 -19.67
N ASN A 67 -18.97 3.41 -18.88
CA ASN A 67 -18.61 4.76 -18.44
C ASN A 67 -18.49 4.84 -16.91
N GLU A 68 -17.79 3.89 -16.27
CA GLU A 68 -17.61 3.87 -14.82
C GLU A 68 -16.44 4.76 -14.35
N TYR A 69 -15.56 5.15 -15.27
CA TYR A 69 -14.39 5.99 -14.99
C TYR A 69 -14.54 7.35 -15.65
N SER A 70 -14.25 8.42 -14.91
CA SER A 70 -14.33 9.78 -15.44
C SER A 70 -13.18 10.12 -16.40
N LYS A 71 -12.06 9.42 -16.30
CA LYS A 71 -10.86 9.52 -17.13
C LYS A 71 -10.30 8.13 -17.45
N GLU A 72 -9.54 8.02 -18.55
CA GLU A 72 -8.83 6.79 -18.90
C GLU A 72 -7.55 6.64 -18.08
N ILE A 73 -6.80 7.73 -17.90
CA ILE A 73 -5.49 7.72 -17.25
C ILE A 73 -5.39 8.79 -16.17
N SER A 74 -4.88 8.43 -14.99
CA SER A 74 -4.36 9.35 -13.98
C SER A 74 -2.85 9.19 -13.89
N VAL A 75 -2.09 10.23 -14.15
CA VAL A 75 -0.63 10.25 -13.98
C VAL A 75 -0.31 10.88 -12.63
N VAL A 76 0.27 10.10 -11.71
CA VAL A 76 0.66 10.57 -10.37
C VAL A 76 2.17 10.81 -10.34
N VAL A 77 2.56 12.05 -10.06
CA VAL A 77 3.95 12.50 -10.08
C VAL A 77 4.33 13.06 -8.72
N PRO A 78 4.92 12.23 -7.82
CA PRO A 78 5.49 12.72 -6.58
C PRO A 78 6.78 13.50 -6.87
N LEU A 79 6.96 14.64 -6.20
CA LEU A 79 8.13 15.50 -6.42
C LEU A 79 8.63 16.18 -5.14
N PHE A 80 9.91 16.54 -5.14
CA PHE A 80 10.54 17.35 -4.09
C PHE A 80 11.72 18.13 -4.68
N ASN A 81 11.59 19.47 -4.78
CA ASN A 81 12.58 20.36 -5.37
C ASN A 81 12.97 19.96 -6.81
N GLU A 82 12.03 19.97 -7.72
CA GLU A 82 12.19 19.57 -9.13
C GLU A 82 11.68 20.67 -10.10
N ALA A 83 11.77 21.96 -9.71
CA ALA A 83 11.24 23.06 -10.50
C ALA A 83 11.76 23.11 -11.95
N GLU A 84 13.03 22.70 -12.17
CA GLU A 84 13.66 22.76 -13.50
C GLU A 84 13.09 21.72 -14.48
N SER A 85 12.63 20.58 -13.97
CA SER A 85 12.15 19.45 -14.81
C SER A 85 10.65 19.49 -15.09
N LEU A 86 9.86 20.10 -14.20
CA LEU A 86 8.39 20.08 -14.27
C LEU A 86 7.80 20.60 -15.58
N PRO A 87 8.25 21.75 -16.16
CA PRO A 87 7.68 22.25 -17.41
C PRO A 87 7.87 21.28 -18.56
N GLU A 88 9.08 20.71 -18.71
CA GLU A 88 9.40 19.76 -19.77
C GLU A 88 8.61 18.45 -19.58
N LEU A 89 8.49 17.97 -18.34
CA LEU A 89 7.74 16.75 -18.03
C LEU A 89 6.25 16.90 -18.38
N LEU A 90 5.62 18.00 -17.96
CA LEU A 90 4.21 18.24 -18.25
C LEU A 90 3.96 18.36 -19.75
N ALA A 91 4.81 19.11 -20.46
CA ALA A 91 4.71 19.24 -21.92
C ALA A 91 4.86 17.88 -22.62
N TRP A 92 5.75 17.02 -22.11
CA TRP A 92 5.94 15.68 -22.67
C TRP A 92 4.74 14.77 -22.41
N ILE A 93 4.21 14.75 -21.18
CA ILE A 93 2.99 13.99 -20.84
C ILE A 93 1.84 14.44 -21.75
N LYS A 94 1.56 15.76 -21.85
CA LYS A 94 0.48 16.29 -22.69
C LYS A 94 0.61 15.84 -24.13
N ARG A 95 1.80 15.97 -24.72
CA ARG A 95 2.06 15.53 -26.09
C ARG A 95 1.70 14.05 -26.30
N VAL A 96 2.06 13.18 -25.37
CA VAL A 96 1.74 11.74 -25.45
C VAL A 96 0.25 11.49 -25.34
N MET A 97 -0.42 12.16 -24.39
CA MET A 97 -1.86 12.01 -24.18
C MET A 97 -2.67 12.47 -25.38
N GLU A 98 -2.32 13.62 -25.96
CA GLU A 98 -2.95 14.19 -27.14
C GLU A 98 -2.73 13.32 -28.39
N ALA A 99 -1.50 12.82 -28.57
CA ALA A 99 -1.17 11.95 -29.71
C ALA A 99 -1.99 10.66 -29.75
N HIS A 100 -2.35 10.14 -28.57
CA HIS A 100 -3.15 8.92 -28.42
C HIS A 100 -4.61 9.18 -28.06
N GLN A 101 -5.04 10.46 -28.01
CA GLN A 101 -6.43 10.88 -27.71
C GLN A 101 -6.96 10.34 -26.37
N PHE A 102 -6.10 10.16 -25.37
CA PHE A 102 -6.52 9.72 -24.04
C PHE A 102 -7.21 10.84 -23.28
N THR A 103 -8.28 10.49 -22.55
CA THR A 103 -8.83 11.33 -21.50
C THR A 103 -8.01 11.13 -20.23
N TYR A 104 -7.42 12.21 -19.70
CA TYR A 104 -6.42 12.07 -18.64
C TYR A 104 -6.50 13.17 -17.58
N GLU A 105 -5.78 12.93 -16.50
CA GLU A 105 -5.40 13.92 -15.49
C GLU A 105 -3.94 13.71 -15.06
N VAL A 106 -3.29 14.77 -14.62
CA VAL A 106 -1.94 14.75 -14.04
C VAL A 106 -2.03 15.28 -12.61
N ILE A 107 -1.62 14.48 -11.65
CA ILE A 107 -1.67 14.81 -10.23
C ILE A 107 -0.24 14.98 -9.73
N PHE A 108 0.19 16.23 -9.57
CA PHE A 108 1.47 16.56 -8.95
C PHE A 108 1.33 16.56 -7.43
N VAL A 109 2.19 15.79 -6.74
CA VAL A 109 2.21 15.77 -5.27
C VAL A 109 3.55 16.31 -4.80
N ASP A 110 3.54 17.55 -4.35
CA ASP A 110 4.71 18.28 -3.84
C ASP A 110 4.96 17.90 -2.37
N ASP A 111 6.04 17.18 -2.14
CA ASP A 111 6.46 16.70 -0.82
C ASP A 111 7.18 17.80 0.00
N GLY A 112 6.59 19.00 0.03
CA GLY A 112 7.09 20.12 0.81
C GLY A 112 8.32 20.80 0.22
N SER A 113 8.34 21.02 -1.09
CA SER A 113 9.44 21.71 -1.78
C SER A 113 9.68 23.11 -1.25
N THR A 114 10.95 23.52 -1.28
CA THR A 114 11.44 24.83 -0.86
C THR A 114 11.93 25.68 -2.04
N ASP A 115 11.89 25.14 -3.26
CA ASP A 115 12.18 25.84 -4.50
C ASP A 115 10.91 26.39 -5.18
N GLY A 116 10.99 26.74 -6.45
CA GLY A 116 9.85 27.22 -7.24
C GLY A 116 8.86 26.14 -7.70
N SER A 117 8.99 24.88 -7.31
CA SER A 117 8.16 23.77 -7.82
C SER A 117 6.68 24.01 -7.61
N TRP A 118 6.27 24.43 -6.40
CA TRP A 118 4.85 24.67 -6.12
C TRP A 118 4.26 25.81 -6.94
N SER A 119 4.99 26.90 -7.09
CA SER A 119 4.52 28.05 -7.89
C SER A 119 4.29 27.69 -9.36
N LEU A 120 5.08 26.75 -9.92
CA LEU A 120 4.85 26.20 -11.25
C LEU A 120 3.59 25.33 -11.29
N ILE A 121 3.36 24.48 -10.28
CA ILE A 121 2.16 23.64 -10.21
C ILE A 121 0.91 24.53 -10.11
N GLU A 122 0.93 25.61 -9.32
CA GLU A 122 -0.19 26.58 -9.26
C GLU A 122 -0.48 27.20 -10.65
N GLN A 123 0.56 27.47 -11.45
CA GLN A 123 0.37 27.95 -12.83
C GLN A 123 -0.19 26.86 -13.75
N PHE A 124 0.29 25.62 -13.60
CA PHE A 124 -0.18 24.49 -14.40
C PHE A 124 -1.63 24.12 -14.12
N ALA A 125 -2.10 24.34 -12.90
CA ALA A 125 -3.48 24.07 -12.49
C ALA A 125 -4.52 25.03 -13.12
N ALA A 126 -4.10 26.02 -13.92
CA ALA A 126 -4.98 26.72 -14.85
C ALA A 126 -5.53 25.78 -15.96
N ASP A 127 -4.93 24.63 -16.16
CA ASP A 127 -5.40 23.56 -17.04
C ASP A 127 -6.22 22.54 -16.24
N ASP A 128 -7.47 22.32 -16.65
CA ASP A 128 -8.41 21.39 -16.00
C ASP A 128 -7.92 19.92 -15.92
N HIS A 129 -6.84 19.59 -16.63
CA HIS A 129 -6.21 18.27 -16.57
C HIS A 129 -5.15 18.16 -15.47
N VAL A 130 -4.77 19.27 -14.81
CA VAL A 130 -3.68 19.30 -13.85
C VAL A 130 -4.19 19.57 -12.45
N HIS A 131 -3.82 18.70 -11.52
CA HIS A 131 -4.14 18.84 -10.11
C HIS A 131 -2.85 18.88 -9.28
N GLY A 132 -2.85 19.63 -8.19
CA GLY A 132 -1.71 19.75 -7.28
C GLY A 132 -2.10 19.46 -5.83
N ILE A 133 -1.22 18.75 -5.13
CA ILE A 133 -1.28 18.55 -3.68
C ILE A 133 0.05 18.99 -3.10
N LYS A 134 0.05 19.88 -2.08
CA LYS A 134 1.25 20.33 -1.40
C LYS A 134 1.27 19.90 0.06
N PHE A 135 2.35 19.27 0.48
CA PHE A 135 2.60 18.97 1.88
C PHE A 135 3.25 20.15 2.61
N ARG A 136 2.97 20.27 3.90
CA ARG A 136 3.60 21.30 4.76
C ARG A 136 5.08 21.06 5.00
N ARG A 137 5.57 19.83 4.90
CA ARG A 137 6.95 19.41 5.04
C ARG A 137 7.20 18.15 4.25
N ASN A 138 8.45 17.77 4.07
CA ASN A 138 8.81 16.49 3.47
C ASN A 138 8.38 15.32 4.36
N TYR A 139 7.54 14.42 3.83
CA TYR A 139 7.08 13.17 4.43
C TYR A 139 7.62 11.94 3.69
N GLY A 140 8.17 12.12 2.49
CA GLY A 140 8.72 11.07 1.64
C GLY A 140 7.78 10.62 0.52
N LYS A 141 8.33 9.79 -0.39
CA LYS A 141 7.66 9.38 -1.63
C LYS A 141 6.38 8.56 -1.39
N SER A 142 6.35 7.71 -0.37
CA SER A 142 5.21 6.85 -0.09
C SER A 142 3.94 7.62 0.27
N PRO A 143 3.97 8.59 1.22
CA PRO A 143 2.85 9.47 1.48
C PRO A 143 2.39 10.26 0.27
N ALA A 144 3.33 10.75 -0.55
CA ALA A 144 2.98 11.48 -1.77
C ALA A 144 2.22 10.59 -2.76
N LEU A 145 2.68 9.36 -2.98
CA LEU A 145 1.96 8.39 -3.81
C LEU A 145 0.58 8.05 -3.23
N PHE A 146 0.48 7.86 -1.92
CA PHE A 146 -0.80 7.56 -1.28
C PHE A 146 -1.85 8.66 -1.49
N CYS A 147 -1.46 9.93 -1.31
CA CYS A 147 -2.37 11.06 -1.57
C CYS A 147 -2.76 11.16 -3.04
N GLY A 148 -1.82 10.99 -3.96
CA GLY A 148 -2.10 10.94 -5.39
C GLY A 148 -3.03 9.77 -5.76
N PHE A 149 -2.83 8.58 -5.19
CA PHE A 149 -3.72 7.42 -5.39
C PHE A 149 -5.13 7.65 -4.88
N ARG A 150 -5.29 8.36 -3.77
CA ARG A 150 -6.62 8.72 -3.26
C ARG A 150 -7.36 9.65 -4.19
N GLN A 151 -6.67 10.62 -4.81
CA GLN A 151 -7.27 11.59 -5.73
C GLN A 151 -7.56 10.97 -7.10
N ALA A 152 -6.69 10.10 -7.61
CA ALA A 152 -6.80 9.49 -8.94
C ALA A 152 -8.19 8.91 -9.23
N VAL A 153 -8.75 9.24 -10.42
CA VAL A 153 -10.06 8.80 -10.90
C VAL A 153 -10.00 8.06 -12.25
N GLY A 154 -8.83 8.02 -12.88
CA GLY A 154 -8.59 7.33 -14.15
C GLY A 154 -8.66 5.81 -14.01
N ARG A 155 -9.16 5.12 -15.03
CA ARG A 155 -9.21 3.66 -15.12
C ARG A 155 -7.84 3.00 -14.88
N VAL A 156 -6.79 3.62 -15.43
CA VAL A 156 -5.39 3.22 -15.22
C VAL A 156 -4.67 4.36 -14.51
N VAL A 157 -4.01 4.03 -13.42
CA VAL A 157 -3.16 4.98 -12.68
C VAL A 157 -1.72 4.69 -13.02
N ILE A 158 -0.97 5.72 -13.42
CA ILE A 158 0.44 5.60 -13.79
C ILE A 158 1.26 6.48 -12.84
N THR A 159 2.26 5.89 -12.21
CA THR A 159 3.23 6.65 -11.41
C THR A 159 4.49 6.88 -12.23
N MET A 160 5.11 8.05 -12.10
CA MET A 160 6.42 8.35 -12.66
C MET A 160 7.17 9.37 -11.82
N ASP A 161 8.50 9.34 -11.89
CA ASP A 161 9.34 10.30 -11.19
C ASP A 161 9.43 11.63 -11.96
N ALA A 162 9.58 12.75 -11.23
CA ALA A 162 9.59 14.08 -11.83
C ALA A 162 10.92 14.46 -12.51
N ASP A 163 11.95 13.62 -12.45
CA ASP A 163 13.34 13.93 -12.83
C ASP A 163 13.68 13.69 -14.32
N LEU A 164 12.67 13.45 -15.15
CA LEU A 164 12.79 13.16 -16.59
C LEU A 164 13.60 11.89 -16.95
N GLN A 165 13.85 11.01 -15.98
CA GLN A 165 14.55 9.75 -16.24
C GLN A 165 13.64 8.69 -16.85
N ASP A 166 12.35 8.72 -16.51
CA ASP A 166 11.33 7.82 -17.05
C ASP A 166 10.63 8.48 -18.25
N SER A 167 10.43 7.75 -19.34
CA SER A 167 9.83 8.28 -20.55
C SER A 167 8.30 8.19 -20.52
N PRO A 168 7.56 9.31 -20.65
CA PRO A 168 6.12 9.30 -20.86
C PRO A 168 5.67 8.54 -22.11
N ASP A 169 6.54 8.33 -23.12
CA ASP A 169 6.22 7.58 -24.33
C ASP A 169 5.92 6.09 -24.06
N GLU A 170 6.23 5.60 -22.84
CA GLU A 170 5.90 4.24 -22.41
C GLU A 170 4.43 4.10 -21.94
N ILE A 171 3.72 5.21 -21.70
CA ILE A 171 2.36 5.25 -21.16
C ILE A 171 1.37 4.46 -22.02
N PRO A 172 1.32 4.61 -23.35
CA PRO A 172 0.33 3.92 -24.16
C PRO A 172 0.42 2.40 -24.06
N GLU A 173 1.63 1.87 -24.07
CA GLU A 173 1.84 0.42 -23.97
C GLU A 173 1.53 -0.10 -22.55
N LEU A 174 1.89 0.66 -21.52
CA LEU A 174 1.52 0.32 -20.14
C LEU A 174 0.00 0.31 -19.97
N TYR A 175 -0.69 1.28 -20.58
CA TYR A 175 -2.15 1.34 -20.59
C TYR A 175 -2.75 0.10 -21.28
N ARG A 176 -2.23 -0.27 -22.45
CA ARG A 176 -2.65 -1.45 -23.20
C ARG A 176 -2.50 -2.73 -22.36
N MET A 177 -1.35 -2.90 -21.70
CA MET A 177 -1.09 -4.08 -20.86
C MET A 177 -2.11 -4.21 -19.71
N ILE A 178 -2.52 -3.10 -19.11
CA ILE A 178 -3.54 -3.12 -18.06
C ILE A 178 -4.93 -3.42 -18.64
N THR A 179 -5.30 -2.78 -19.75
CA THR A 179 -6.68 -2.78 -20.27
C THR A 179 -6.99 -3.97 -21.16
N GLU A 180 -6.04 -4.43 -21.98
CA GLU A 180 -6.20 -5.49 -22.97
C GLU A 180 -5.60 -6.81 -22.47
N ASP A 181 -4.34 -6.80 -22.01
CA ASP A 181 -3.68 -8.01 -21.49
C ASP A 181 -4.18 -8.38 -20.09
N GLY A 182 -4.90 -7.45 -19.41
CA GLY A 182 -5.60 -7.68 -18.17
C GLY A 182 -4.68 -7.81 -16.95
N TYR A 183 -3.50 -7.18 -16.96
CA TYR A 183 -2.67 -7.08 -15.77
C TYR A 183 -3.32 -6.18 -14.71
N ASP A 184 -3.11 -6.50 -13.44
CA ASP A 184 -3.52 -5.66 -12.32
C ASP A 184 -2.50 -4.55 -12.06
N LEU A 185 -1.21 -4.87 -12.27
CA LEU A 185 -0.07 -3.98 -12.11
C LEU A 185 1.01 -4.34 -13.13
N VAL A 186 1.62 -3.33 -13.74
CA VAL A 186 2.81 -3.48 -14.59
C VAL A 186 3.90 -2.57 -14.06
N SER A 187 5.08 -3.13 -13.76
CA SER A 187 6.28 -2.37 -13.35
C SER A 187 7.21 -2.17 -14.53
N GLY A 188 7.78 -0.98 -14.65
CA GLY A 188 8.88 -0.77 -15.57
C GLY A 188 10.14 -1.53 -15.12
N TYR A 189 10.93 -1.99 -16.10
CA TYR A 189 12.24 -2.61 -15.88
C TYR A 189 13.33 -1.84 -16.64
N LYS A 190 14.24 -1.23 -15.88
CA LYS A 190 15.37 -0.47 -16.42
C LYS A 190 16.51 -1.44 -16.74
N GLN A 191 16.49 -2.05 -17.96
CA GLN A 191 17.47 -3.06 -18.35
C GLN A 191 18.90 -2.47 -18.45
N LYS A 192 19.03 -1.28 -19.02
CA LYS A 192 20.30 -0.53 -19.05
C LYS A 192 20.25 0.58 -18.01
N ARG A 193 21.08 0.46 -16.98
CA ARG A 193 21.22 1.50 -15.94
C ARG A 193 22.53 2.24 -16.17
N TYR A 194 22.47 3.56 -16.18
CA TYR A 194 23.64 4.45 -16.21
C TYR A 194 24.18 4.74 -14.80
N ASP A 195 23.76 3.95 -13.78
CA ASP A 195 24.19 4.12 -12.41
C ASP A 195 25.56 3.49 -12.14
N PRO A 196 26.42 4.09 -11.27
CA PRO A 196 27.71 3.53 -10.89
C PRO A 196 27.59 2.15 -10.21
N LEU A 197 28.63 1.32 -10.36
CA LEU A 197 28.67 -0.06 -9.84
C LEU A 197 28.40 -0.15 -8.32
N SER A 198 28.78 0.86 -7.55
CA SER A 198 28.50 0.96 -6.10
C SER A 198 27.00 0.98 -5.76
N LYS A 199 26.14 1.37 -6.70
CA LYS A 199 24.67 1.36 -6.53
C LYS A 199 24.03 0.10 -7.12
N THR A 200 24.62 -0.51 -8.14
CA THR A 200 24.00 -1.65 -8.84
C THR A 200 24.08 -2.96 -8.05
N LEU A 201 25.19 -3.22 -7.35
CA LEU A 201 25.35 -4.46 -6.58
C LEU A 201 24.37 -4.56 -5.39
N PRO A 202 24.23 -3.52 -4.53
CA PRO A 202 23.22 -3.52 -3.48
C PRO A 202 21.78 -3.66 -4.02
N THR A 203 21.49 -3.03 -5.17
CA THR A 203 20.16 -3.12 -5.79
C THR A 203 19.86 -4.53 -6.29
N LYS A 204 20.83 -5.25 -6.88
CA LYS A 204 20.67 -6.65 -7.31
C LYS A 204 20.38 -7.58 -6.13
N LEU A 205 21.12 -7.43 -5.04
CA LEU A 205 20.91 -8.21 -3.81
C LEU A 205 19.51 -7.92 -3.22
N PHE A 206 19.14 -6.64 -3.16
CA PHE A 206 17.81 -6.20 -2.73
C PHE A 206 16.69 -6.83 -3.56
N ASN A 207 16.76 -6.73 -4.89
CA ASN A 207 15.74 -7.29 -5.77
C ASN A 207 15.66 -8.82 -5.68
N ALA A 208 16.80 -9.52 -5.50
CA ALA A 208 16.81 -10.97 -5.31
C ALA A 208 16.10 -11.37 -4.00
N THR A 209 16.37 -10.65 -2.91
CA THR A 209 15.71 -10.89 -1.63
C THR A 209 14.24 -10.51 -1.67
N ALA A 210 13.89 -9.38 -2.30
CA ALA A 210 12.51 -8.95 -2.48
C ALA A 210 11.68 -9.98 -3.28
N ARG A 211 12.23 -10.57 -4.34
CA ARG A 211 11.59 -11.66 -5.09
C ARG A 211 11.30 -12.87 -4.21
N LYS A 212 12.29 -13.28 -3.40
CA LYS A 212 12.14 -14.45 -2.52
C LYS A 212 11.09 -14.22 -1.44
N VAL A 213 11.09 -13.02 -0.84
CA VAL A 213 10.15 -12.65 0.24
C VAL A 213 8.74 -12.42 -0.29
N SER A 214 8.60 -11.74 -1.43
CA SER A 214 7.29 -11.44 -2.02
C SER A 214 6.67 -12.61 -2.78
N GLY A 215 7.47 -13.59 -3.18
CA GLY A 215 7.04 -14.67 -4.07
C GLY A 215 6.62 -14.18 -5.46
N ILE A 216 7.09 -13.00 -5.89
CA ILE A 216 6.87 -12.43 -7.23
C ILE A 216 8.13 -12.66 -8.04
N HIS A 217 8.16 -13.74 -8.82
CA HIS A 217 9.37 -14.19 -9.50
C HIS A 217 9.63 -13.48 -10.83
N ASN A 218 8.59 -12.92 -11.44
CA ASN A 218 8.62 -12.27 -12.76
C ASN A 218 9.00 -10.78 -12.72
N LEU A 219 9.33 -10.21 -11.56
CA LEU A 219 9.82 -8.84 -11.43
C LEU A 219 11.33 -8.81 -11.22
N HIS A 220 12.04 -8.09 -12.09
CA HIS A 220 13.47 -7.83 -11.97
C HIS A 220 13.78 -6.53 -11.24
N ASP A 221 12.88 -5.53 -11.32
CA ASP A 221 13.07 -4.22 -10.71
C ASP A 221 11.86 -3.76 -9.89
N PHE A 222 11.95 -3.92 -8.57
CA PHE A 222 10.94 -3.40 -7.64
C PHE A 222 11.00 -1.87 -7.48
N ASN A 223 12.15 -1.27 -7.81
CA ASN A 223 12.48 0.13 -7.51
C ASN A 223 12.13 1.10 -8.65
N CYS A 224 11.66 0.62 -9.81
CA CYS A 224 11.29 1.48 -10.91
C CYS A 224 10.16 2.44 -10.49
N GLY A 225 10.30 3.75 -10.78
CA GLY A 225 9.28 4.76 -10.51
C GLY A 225 8.08 4.63 -11.44
N LEU A 226 8.34 4.27 -12.70
CA LEU A 226 7.32 4.10 -13.72
C LEU A 226 6.58 2.78 -13.53
N LYS A 227 5.33 2.86 -13.13
CA LYS A 227 4.42 1.72 -12.95
C LYS A 227 3.01 2.10 -13.38
N ALA A 228 2.28 1.12 -13.89
CA ALA A 228 0.85 1.26 -14.20
C ALA A 228 0.04 0.31 -13.33
N TYR A 229 -1.14 0.75 -12.92
CA TYR A 229 -2.05 0.04 -12.03
C TYR A 229 -3.49 0.16 -12.51
N ARG A 230 -4.31 -0.84 -12.26
CA ARG A 230 -5.76 -0.65 -12.27
C ARG A 230 -6.16 0.25 -11.11
N LEU A 231 -7.20 1.06 -11.29
CA LEU A 231 -7.69 1.95 -10.23
C LEU A 231 -8.02 1.20 -8.93
N GLU A 232 -8.61 0.00 -9.05
CA GLU A 232 -8.98 -0.81 -7.89
C GLU A 232 -7.76 -1.21 -7.05
N VAL A 233 -6.61 -1.44 -7.68
CA VAL A 233 -5.36 -1.76 -6.98
C VAL A 233 -4.96 -0.61 -6.07
N VAL A 234 -4.81 0.60 -6.61
CA VAL A 234 -4.35 1.76 -5.85
C VAL A 234 -5.34 2.21 -4.78
N LYS A 235 -6.65 1.93 -4.98
CA LYS A 235 -7.69 2.21 -3.98
C LYS A 235 -7.76 1.16 -2.86
N SER A 236 -7.16 -0.02 -3.07
CA SER A 236 -7.20 -1.14 -2.11
C SER A 236 -5.94 -1.27 -1.27
N ILE A 237 -4.87 -0.54 -1.60
CA ILE A 237 -3.60 -0.61 -0.89
C ILE A 237 -3.31 0.67 -0.09
N GLU A 238 -2.63 0.51 1.03
CA GLU A 238 -2.06 1.61 1.80
C GLU A 238 -0.55 1.66 1.59
N VAL A 239 -0.03 2.83 1.22
CA VAL A 239 1.40 3.05 0.98
C VAL A 239 1.92 4.03 2.03
N TYR A 240 2.74 3.56 2.96
CA TYR A 240 3.31 4.37 4.06
C TYR A 240 4.80 4.07 4.27
N GLY A 241 5.50 4.88 5.07
CA GLY A 241 6.94 4.71 5.31
C GLY A 241 7.73 4.63 4.01
N GLU A 242 8.55 3.61 3.84
CA GLU A 242 9.32 3.34 2.62
C GLU A 242 8.65 2.31 1.68
N MET A 243 7.35 2.06 1.85
CA MET A 243 6.62 0.98 1.14
C MET A 243 6.40 1.24 -0.36
N HIS A 244 6.76 2.41 -0.89
CA HIS A 244 6.65 2.69 -2.34
C HIS A 244 7.38 1.67 -3.24
N ARG A 245 8.44 1.03 -2.72
CA ARG A 245 9.19 -0.02 -3.43
C ARG A 245 8.45 -1.36 -3.46
N TYR A 246 7.55 -1.55 -2.52
CA TYR A 246 6.85 -2.81 -2.28
C TYR A 246 5.39 -2.78 -2.72
N ILE A 247 5.00 -1.77 -3.49
CA ILE A 247 3.63 -1.67 -4.03
C ILE A 247 3.22 -2.96 -4.77
N PRO A 248 4.06 -3.62 -5.60
CA PRO A 248 3.69 -4.89 -6.22
C PRO A 248 3.35 -5.98 -5.19
N TYR A 249 4.07 -6.01 -4.07
CA TYR A 249 3.80 -6.93 -2.98
C TYR A 249 2.51 -6.60 -2.24
N LEU A 250 2.26 -5.31 -1.96
CA LEU A 250 1.01 -4.85 -1.34
C LEU A 250 -0.20 -5.18 -2.22
N ALA A 251 -0.07 -4.99 -3.54
CA ALA A 251 -1.08 -5.37 -4.52
C ALA A 251 -1.37 -6.87 -4.49
N LYS A 252 -0.33 -7.71 -4.50
CA LYS A 252 -0.48 -9.17 -4.41
C LYS A 252 -1.21 -9.59 -3.13
N ASN A 253 -0.88 -9.01 -1.99
CA ASN A 253 -1.53 -9.30 -0.71
C ASN A 253 -2.98 -8.82 -0.66
N ALA A 254 -3.31 -7.75 -1.39
CA ALA A 254 -4.69 -7.29 -1.56
C ALA A 254 -5.51 -8.16 -2.54
N GLY A 255 -4.90 -9.22 -3.12
CA GLY A 255 -5.57 -10.16 -4.02
C GLY A 255 -5.36 -9.89 -5.51
N PHE A 256 -4.53 -8.89 -5.88
CA PHE A 256 -4.21 -8.55 -7.26
C PHE A 256 -2.91 -9.26 -7.69
N GLY A 257 -3.05 -10.45 -8.26
CA GLY A 257 -1.92 -11.34 -8.53
C GLY A 257 -1.36 -11.27 -9.97
N ARG A 258 -2.06 -10.61 -10.91
CA ARG A 258 -1.60 -10.49 -12.29
C ARG A 258 -0.61 -9.32 -12.45
N ILE A 259 0.62 -9.55 -12.02
CA ILE A 259 1.69 -8.55 -12.01
C ILE A 259 2.62 -8.83 -13.18
N GLY A 260 2.81 -7.81 -14.04
CA GLY A 260 3.68 -7.84 -15.20
C GLY A 260 4.89 -6.92 -15.07
N GLU A 261 5.84 -7.08 -15.98
CA GLU A 261 7.00 -6.22 -16.12
C GLU A 261 7.19 -5.84 -17.60
N LYS A 262 7.57 -4.58 -17.83
CA LYS A 262 7.87 -4.05 -19.16
C LYS A 262 9.27 -3.43 -19.16
N VAL A 263 10.10 -3.79 -20.12
CA VAL A 263 11.37 -3.08 -20.35
C VAL A 263 11.05 -1.66 -20.79
N VAL A 264 11.57 -0.68 -20.05
CA VAL A 264 11.34 0.76 -20.31
C VAL A 264 12.64 1.49 -20.61
N HIS A 265 12.54 2.52 -21.45
CA HIS A 265 13.66 3.40 -21.74
C HIS A 265 13.97 4.27 -20.51
N HIS A 266 15.22 4.24 -20.08
CA HIS A 266 15.73 5.06 -18.99
C HIS A 266 16.74 6.06 -19.51
N GLN A 267 16.53 7.34 -19.22
CA GLN A 267 17.42 8.41 -19.63
C GLN A 267 18.34 8.84 -18.49
N ALA A 268 19.50 9.41 -18.83
CA ALA A 268 20.33 10.04 -17.84
C ALA A 268 19.60 11.27 -17.26
N ARG A 269 19.76 11.52 -15.96
CA ARG A 269 19.16 12.70 -15.31
C ARG A 269 19.66 13.97 -15.98
N LYS A 270 18.73 14.84 -16.38
CA LYS A 270 19.02 16.08 -17.10
C LYS A 270 19.25 17.25 -16.14
N PHE A 271 18.52 17.33 -15.06
CA PHE A 271 18.55 18.42 -14.08
C PHE A 271 18.77 17.89 -12.65
N GLY A 272 19.30 18.77 -11.79
CA GLY A 272 19.46 18.53 -10.36
C GLY A 272 20.57 17.53 -9.97
N LYS A 273 20.75 17.33 -8.66
CA LYS A 273 21.71 16.37 -8.08
C LYS A 273 20.96 15.22 -7.43
N THR A 274 21.56 14.03 -7.44
CA THR A 274 21.01 12.88 -6.74
C THR A 274 20.88 13.18 -5.24
N LYS A 275 19.67 13.32 -4.73
CA LYS A 275 19.37 13.69 -3.33
C LYS A 275 19.54 12.52 -2.35
N PHE A 276 19.68 11.30 -2.87
CA PHE A 276 19.75 10.07 -2.07
C PHE A 276 21.04 9.29 -2.36
N GLY A 277 21.95 9.25 -1.41
CA GLY A 277 23.20 8.49 -1.48
C GLY A 277 23.68 8.07 -0.09
N GLY A 278 24.40 6.93 -0.01
CA GLY A 278 25.12 6.50 1.17
C GLY A 278 24.69 5.17 1.79
N LEU A 279 25.47 4.74 2.78
CA LEU A 279 25.31 3.49 3.53
C LEU A 279 23.92 3.39 4.22
N ASN A 280 23.39 4.53 4.67
CA ASN A 280 22.06 4.61 5.31
C ASN A 280 20.94 4.09 4.40
N ARG A 281 21.03 4.29 3.08
CA ARG A 281 20.03 3.77 2.13
C ARG A 281 20.04 2.23 2.06
N PHE A 282 21.23 1.63 2.18
CA PHE A 282 21.35 0.16 2.19
C PHE A 282 20.81 -0.43 3.49
N VAL A 283 21.16 0.17 4.64
CA VAL A 283 20.66 -0.26 5.95
C VAL A 283 19.14 -0.12 6.02
N ASN A 284 18.60 1.03 5.60
CA ASN A 284 17.15 1.24 5.59
C ASN A 284 16.45 0.25 4.64
N GLY A 285 16.98 0.02 3.43
CA GLY A 285 16.42 -0.98 2.52
C GLY A 285 16.45 -2.40 3.07
N TYR A 286 17.49 -2.77 3.84
CA TYR A 286 17.55 -4.07 4.51
C TYR A 286 16.53 -4.17 5.65
N LEU A 287 16.40 -3.13 6.48
CA LEU A 287 15.42 -3.05 7.55
C LEU A 287 13.98 -3.10 6.99
N ASP A 288 13.76 -2.43 5.86
CA ASP A 288 12.48 -2.49 5.14
C ASP A 288 12.16 -3.92 4.67
N LEU A 289 13.16 -4.67 4.17
CA LEU A 289 12.99 -6.07 3.77
C LEU A 289 12.64 -6.96 4.98
N VAL A 290 13.33 -6.76 6.10
CA VAL A 290 13.04 -7.49 7.34
C VAL A 290 11.62 -7.16 7.84
N SER A 291 11.25 -5.88 7.83
CA SER A 291 9.91 -5.42 8.19
C SER A 291 8.85 -6.01 7.27
N LEU A 292 9.13 -6.06 5.97
CA LEU A 292 8.23 -6.63 4.96
C LEU A 292 8.07 -8.14 5.13
N TRP A 293 9.17 -8.85 5.35
CA TRP A 293 9.13 -10.27 5.67
C TRP A 293 8.34 -10.52 6.95
N PHE A 294 8.57 -9.71 7.97
CA PHE A 294 7.86 -9.79 9.23
C PHE A 294 6.37 -9.52 9.06
N LEU A 295 6.00 -8.42 8.38
CA LEU A 295 4.61 -8.06 8.12
C LEU A 295 3.91 -9.11 7.24
N ASN A 296 4.61 -9.68 6.25
CA ASN A 296 4.06 -10.73 5.41
C ASN A 296 3.80 -12.02 6.20
N SER A 297 4.81 -12.43 6.99
CA SER A 297 4.74 -13.70 7.70
C SER A 297 3.84 -13.60 8.94
N PHE A 298 3.76 -12.42 9.57
CA PHE A 298 3.22 -12.24 10.90
C PHE A 298 2.29 -11.04 11.07
N GLY A 299 2.23 -10.12 10.11
CA GLY A 299 1.55 -8.82 10.25
C GLY A 299 0.05 -8.92 10.50
N LEU A 300 -0.59 -10.00 10.05
CA LEU A 300 -2.00 -10.26 10.33
C LEU A 300 -2.24 -11.03 11.63
N LYS A 301 -1.19 -11.69 12.18
CA LYS A 301 -1.31 -12.55 13.36
C LYS A 301 -0.01 -12.61 14.17
N PRO A 302 0.50 -11.49 14.71
CA PRO A 302 1.76 -11.49 15.48
C PRO A 302 1.69 -12.40 16.69
N MET A 303 0.51 -12.56 17.29
CA MET A 303 0.25 -13.48 18.39
C MET A 303 0.58 -14.94 18.06
N HIS A 304 0.35 -15.39 16.81
CA HIS A 304 0.62 -16.80 16.45
C HIS A 304 2.12 -17.16 16.51
N VAL A 305 2.99 -16.19 16.24
CA VAL A 305 4.44 -16.45 16.24
C VAL A 305 5.06 -16.15 17.60
N PHE A 306 4.90 -14.94 18.07
CA PHE A 306 5.48 -14.56 19.35
C PHE A 306 4.82 -15.29 20.51
N GLY A 307 3.48 -15.47 20.46
CA GLY A 307 2.75 -16.24 21.44
C GLY A 307 3.14 -17.71 21.45
N PHE A 308 3.29 -18.34 20.25
CA PHE A 308 3.73 -19.73 20.16
C PHE A 308 5.17 -19.90 20.66
N LEU A 309 6.12 -19.10 20.14
CA LEU A 309 7.52 -19.16 20.55
C LEU A 309 7.69 -18.86 22.05
N GLY A 310 6.98 -17.84 22.53
CA GLY A 310 6.96 -17.48 23.95
C GLY A 310 6.44 -18.59 24.83
N SER A 311 5.34 -19.24 24.42
CA SER A 311 4.79 -20.39 25.17
C SER A 311 5.76 -21.56 25.18
N VAL A 312 6.36 -21.91 24.05
CA VAL A 312 7.35 -23.00 23.98
C VAL A 312 8.53 -22.72 24.89
N MET A 313 9.11 -21.51 24.85
CA MET A 313 10.21 -21.11 25.71
C MET A 313 9.82 -21.17 27.20
N PHE A 314 8.61 -20.67 27.54
CA PHE A 314 8.12 -20.72 28.91
C PHE A 314 8.01 -22.17 29.43
N PHE A 315 7.39 -23.05 28.66
CA PHE A 315 7.22 -24.44 29.07
C PHE A 315 8.54 -25.21 29.13
N LEU A 316 9.50 -24.97 28.22
CA LEU A 316 10.84 -25.56 28.29
C LEU A 316 11.58 -25.09 29.55
N GLY A 317 11.53 -23.81 29.87
CA GLY A 317 12.12 -23.29 31.10
C GLY A 317 11.45 -23.86 32.35
N PHE A 318 10.10 -23.96 32.34
CA PHE A 318 9.34 -24.55 33.44
C PHE A 318 9.71 -26.01 33.70
N ILE A 319 9.75 -26.83 32.64
CA ILE A 319 10.18 -28.24 32.72
C ILE A 319 11.61 -28.33 33.27
N ALA A 320 12.53 -27.48 32.83
CA ALA A 320 13.89 -27.46 33.33
C ALA A 320 13.94 -27.12 34.84
N VAL A 321 13.18 -26.14 35.31
CA VAL A 321 13.06 -25.83 36.74
C VAL A 321 12.51 -27.02 37.54
N VAL A 322 11.48 -27.68 37.01
CA VAL A 322 10.90 -28.88 37.65
C VAL A 322 11.93 -30.01 37.74
N ILE A 323 12.70 -30.25 36.67
CA ILE A 323 13.76 -31.29 36.68
C ILE A 323 14.82 -30.96 37.73
N VAL A 324 15.31 -29.70 37.79
CA VAL A 324 16.31 -29.29 38.80
C VAL A 324 15.76 -29.41 40.23
N GLY A 325 14.50 -29.07 40.45
CA GLY A 325 13.81 -29.27 41.71
C GLY A 325 13.64 -30.73 42.12
N ALA A 326 13.18 -31.55 41.18
CA ALA A 326 12.98 -32.97 41.36
C ALA A 326 14.27 -33.75 41.67
N THR A 327 15.36 -33.45 40.94
CA THR A 327 16.69 -34.00 41.20
C THR A 327 17.18 -33.67 42.58
N LYS A 328 16.96 -32.45 43.07
CA LYS A 328 17.31 -32.04 44.44
C LYS A 328 16.48 -32.84 45.48
N LEU A 329 15.18 -32.92 45.28
CA LEU A 329 14.29 -33.70 46.21
C LEU A 329 14.70 -35.18 46.22
N PHE A 330 15.04 -35.75 45.08
CA PHE A 330 15.51 -37.14 45.02
C PHE A 330 16.81 -37.35 45.78
N HIS A 331 17.79 -36.43 45.67
CA HIS A 331 19.03 -36.52 46.45
C HIS A 331 18.77 -36.38 47.98
N LEU A 332 17.91 -35.47 48.37
CA LEU A 332 17.52 -35.28 49.79
C LEU A 332 16.85 -36.53 50.36
N TRP A 333 15.97 -37.18 49.55
CA TRP A 333 15.28 -38.42 49.95
C TRP A 333 16.25 -39.57 50.16
N ASN A 334 17.30 -39.65 49.37
CA ASN A 334 18.31 -40.69 49.47
C ASN A 334 19.45 -40.35 50.47
N GLY A 335 19.33 -39.27 51.23
CA GLY A 335 20.33 -38.86 52.23
C GLY A 335 21.66 -38.37 51.61
N VAL A 336 21.66 -38.01 50.30
CA VAL A 336 22.85 -37.53 49.60
C VAL A 336 22.90 -36.01 49.71
N PRO A 337 24.03 -35.39 50.14
CA PRO A 337 24.16 -33.95 50.21
C PRO A 337 24.04 -33.36 48.81
N ALA A 338 23.08 -32.46 48.60
CA ALA A 338 22.84 -31.81 47.30
C ALA A 338 23.04 -30.29 47.42
N PRO A 339 23.70 -29.65 46.42
CA PRO A 339 23.88 -28.22 46.41
C PRO A 339 22.53 -27.48 46.37
N LEU A 340 22.53 -26.21 46.78
CA LEU A 340 21.32 -25.39 46.69
C LEU A 340 20.88 -25.25 45.25
N VAL A 341 19.57 -25.23 45.00
CA VAL A 341 19.01 -25.00 43.63
C VAL A 341 19.54 -23.72 43.02
N THR A 342 19.76 -22.70 43.83
CA THR A 342 20.33 -21.40 43.46
C THR A 342 21.83 -21.47 43.12
N GLN A 343 22.53 -22.54 43.43
CA GLN A 343 23.93 -22.75 43.01
C GLN A 343 24.02 -23.44 41.68
N SER A 344 22.93 -23.91 41.11
CA SER A 344 22.89 -24.55 39.80
C SER A 344 22.81 -23.50 38.66
N PRO A 345 23.77 -23.46 37.74
CA PRO A 345 23.66 -22.58 36.55
C PRO A 345 22.41 -22.88 35.72
N TYR A 346 21.98 -24.13 35.67
CA TYR A 346 20.79 -24.55 34.93
C TYR A 346 19.50 -23.92 35.47
N PHE A 347 19.41 -23.64 36.75
CA PHE A 347 18.27 -22.95 37.34
C PHE A 347 18.12 -21.53 36.77
N TYR A 348 19.22 -20.78 36.69
CA TYR A 348 19.18 -19.42 36.14
C TYR A 348 18.89 -19.39 34.65
N ILE A 349 19.45 -20.34 33.89
CA ILE A 349 19.14 -20.47 32.45
C ILE A 349 17.63 -20.76 32.28
N ALA A 350 17.09 -21.69 33.06
CA ALA A 350 15.68 -22.02 32.98
C ALA A 350 14.77 -20.83 33.38
N LEU A 351 15.12 -20.10 34.44
CA LEU A 351 14.38 -18.92 34.89
C LEU A 351 14.42 -17.81 33.81
N THR A 352 15.61 -17.54 33.25
CA THR A 352 15.75 -16.56 32.17
C THR A 352 14.94 -16.94 30.96
N THR A 353 14.91 -18.23 30.59
CA THR A 353 14.11 -18.75 29.46
C THR A 353 12.62 -18.54 29.70
N MET A 354 12.12 -18.79 30.93
CA MET A 354 10.71 -18.50 31.28
C MET A 354 10.38 -17.02 31.17
N ILE A 355 11.24 -16.14 31.69
CA ILE A 355 11.02 -14.69 31.65
C ILE A 355 10.99 -14.20 30.19
N LEU A 356 11.96 -14.62 29.37
CA LEU A 356 12.00 -14.27 27.93
C LEU A 356 10.77 -14.82 27.20
N GLY A 357 10.34 -16.03 27.52
CA GLY A 357 9.13 -16.64 26.96
C GLY A 357 7.88 -15.82 27.27
N THR A 358 7.73 -15.39 28.52
CA THR A 358 6.62 -14.52 28.93
C THR A 358 6.67 -13.16 28.23
N GLN A 359 7.85 -12.55 28.11
CA GLN A 359 8.02 -11.28 27.42
C GLN A 359 7.66 -11.37 25.92
N LEU A 360 8.08 -12.44 25.24
CA LEU A 360 7.70 -12.68 23.85
C LEU A 360 6.19 -12.87 23.70
N PHE A 361 5.55 -13.60 24.59
CA PHE A 361 4.11 -13.79 24.57
C PHE A 361 3.36 -12.45 24.71
N VAL A 362 3.73 -11.64 25.68
CA VAL A 362 3.15 -10.30 25.88
C VAL A 362 3.42 -9.38 24.69
N ALA A 363 4.63 -9.43 24.12
CA ALA A 363 4.97 -8.65 22.91
C ALA A 363 4.08 -9.04 21.72
N GLY A 364 3.81 -10.34 21.53
CA GLY A 364 2.89 -10.83 20.51
C GLY A 364 1.47 -10.32 20.70
N PHE A 365 0.98 -10.33 21.93
CA PHE A 365 -0.34 -9.82 22.26
C PHE A 365 -0.48 -8.32 22.03
N LEU A 366 0.52 -7.54 22.47
CA LEU A 366 0.56 -6.10 22.23
C LEU A 366 0.64 -5.77 20.72
N GLY A 367 1.45 -6.51 19.98
CA GLY A 367 1.55 -6.36 18.52
C GLY A 367 0.20 -6.58 17.82
N GLU A 368 -0.56 -7.58 18.27
CA GLU A 368 -1.92 -7.86 17.76
C GLU A 368 -2.89 -6.70 18.07
N LEU A 369 -2.86 -6.17 19.29
CA LEU A 369 -3.72 -5.03 19.69
C LEU A 369 -3.38 -3.76 18.88
N ILE A 370 -2.08 -3.46 18.73
CA ILE A 370 -1.63 -2.28 17.96
C ILE A 370 -2.03 -2.42 16.49
N SER A 371 -1.85 -3.61 15.90
CA SER A 371 -2.22 -3.88 14.52
C SER A 371 -3.72 -3.66 14.26
N ARG A 372 -4.57 -4.01 15.21
CA ARG A 372 -6.03 -3.83 15.09
C ARG A 372 -6.50 -2.39 15.26
N ASN A 373 -5.79 -1.57 16.03
CA ASN A 373 -6.24 -0.23 16.39
C ASN A 373 -5.66 0.91 15.55
N SER A 374 -4.94 0.63 14.46
CA SER A 374 -4.27 1.68 13.69
C SER A 374 -5.15 2.32 12.60
N GLU A 375 -6.22 3.02 12.96
CA GLU A 375 -7.09 3.72 11.99
C GLU A 375 -6.47 5.00 11.38
N ARG A 376 -5.40 5.55 11.98
CA ARG A 376 -4.85 6.86 11.60
C ARG A 376 -3.50 6.82 10.93
N ARG A 377 -3.13 5.72 10.31
CA ARG A 377 -1.79 5.50 9.74
C ARG A 377 -1.42 6.44 8.60
N ASN A 378 -2.42 6.94 7.88
CA ASN A 378 -2.27 7.73 6.64
C ASN A 378 -2.88 9.14 6.74
N GLU A 379 -2.92 9.75 7.92
CA GLU A 379 -3.30 11.16 8.07
C GLU A 379 -2.08 12.06 7.84
N TYR A 380 -2.10 12.84 6.74
CA TYR A 380 -1.05 13.80 6.39
C TYR A 380 -1.59 15.21 6.41
N HIS A 381 -0.79 16.16 6.91
CA HIS A 381 -1.14 17.58 6.87
C HIS A 381 -0.92 18.12 5.46
N ILE A 382 -1.98 18.19 4.68
CA ILE A 382 -2.02 18.83 3.38
C ILE A 382 -2.13 20.36 3.60
N GLU A 383 -1.25 21.12 2.98
CA GLU A 383 -1.31 22.58 3.03
C GLU A 383 -2.30 23.13 2.01
N LYS A 384 -2.26 22.59 0.79
CA LYS A 384 -3.11 22.98 -0.34
C LYS A 384 -3.43 21.77 -1.21
N GLU A 385 -4.62 21.79 -1.77
CA GLU A 385 -5.11 20.84 -2.78
C GLU A 385 -5.79 21.68 -3.87
N ILE A 386 -5.39 21.50 -5.15
CA ILE A 386 -5.84 22.28 -6.31
C ILE A 386 -6.06 21.40 -7.53
#